data_435ff494b21ce08d00e9837ce9a6fade
#
_entry.id   435ff494b21ce08d00e9837ce9a6fade
#
_cell.length_a   1.000
_cell.length_b   1.000
_cell.length_c   1.000
_cell.angle_alpha   90.00
_cell.angle_beta   90.00
_cell.angle_gamma   90.00
#
_symmetry.space_group_name_H-M   'P 1'
#
loop_
_entity.id
_entity.type
_entity.pdbx_description
1 polymer ?
#
loop_
_entity_poly.entity_id
_entity_poly.type
_entity_poly.pdbx_seq_one_letter_code
_entity_poly.pdbx_strand_id
1 'polypeptide(L)'
;MLEIHEKKNTDGYENIIQNIDCQYLHIVESINGDSVNGYGIYSVDENGVTIYDFDSSDMNVTDGIIRTILFKAMLSGINECIFEIKDENKIHNLTKLGFVMEHEQCINDISNFMINCKKCKE
;
A
#
# COMPACT_ATOMS: atom_id res chain seq x y z
N MET A 1 1.33 -17.19 -11.96
CA MET A 1 0.60 -15.94 -12.16
C MET A 1 0.54 -15.15 -10.86
N LEU A 2 0.78 -13.87 -10.95
CA LEU A 2 0.75 -12.99 -9.78
C LEU A 2 -0.68 -12.59 -9.46
N GLU A 3 -1.09 -12.75 -8.21
CA GLU A 3 -2.40 -12.34 -7.75
C GLU A 3 -2.27 -11.55 -6.46
N ILE A 4 -3.10 -10.53 -6.30
CA ILE A 4 -3.13 -9.71 -5.10
C ILE A 4 -4.50 -9.81 -4.46
N HIS A 5 -4.54 -10.29 -3.23
CA HIS A 5 -5.79 -10.55 -2.50
C HIS A 5 -5.78 -9.89 -1.13
N GLU A 6 -6.94 -9.47 -0.68
CA GLU A 6 -7.08 -9.04 0.70
C GLU A 6 -7.18 -10.28 1.60
N LYS A 7 -6.36 -10.30 2.64
CA LYS A 7 -6.34 -11.39 3.60
C LYS A 7 -7.48 -11.20 4.60
N LYS A 8 -8.17 -12.29 4.94
CA LYS A 8 -9.36 -12.22 5.80
C LYS A 8 -9.04 -12.07 7.27
N ASN A 9 -7.80 -12.34 7.68
CA ASN A 9 -7.37 -12.25 9.08
C ASN A 9 -5.93 -11.71 9.12
N THR A 10 -5.39 -11.55 10.33
CA THR A 10 -4.05 -10.99 10.52
C THR A 10 -3.00 -12.05 10.86
N ASP A 11 -3.33 -13.32 10.67
CA ASP A 11 -2.42 -14.43 10.99
C ASP A 11 -1.12 -14.32 10.20
N GLY A 12 -0.01 -14.48 10.90
CA GLY A 12 1.32 -14.39 10.30
C GLY A 12 1.95 -13.01 10.39
N TYR A 13 1.19 -12.00 10.79
CA TYR A 13 1.66 -10.62 10.85
C TYR A 13 1.64 -10.03 12.26
N GLU A 14 1.47 -10.86 13.28
CA GLU A 14 1.34 -10.43 14.68
C GLU A 14 2.52 -9.56 15.14
N ASN A 15 3.73 -9.94 14.75
CA ASN A 15 4.93 -9.19 15.16
C ASN A 15 4.97 -7.77 14.59
N ILE A 16 4.41 -7.59 13.41
CA ILE A 16 4.35 -6.27 12.77
C ILE A 16 3.22 -5.45 13.37
N ILE A 17 2.05 -6.09 13.48
CA ILE A 17 0.82 -5.43 13.91
C ILE A 17 0.91 -4.93 15.36
N GLN A 18 1.63 -5.62 16.23
CA GLN A 18 1.76 -5.20 17.62
C GLN A 18 2.38 -3.82 17.79
N ASN A 19 3.10 -3.34 16.78
CA ASN A 19 3.73 -2.02 16.78
C ASN A 19 2.86 -0.94 16.14
N ILE A 20 1.68 -1.32 15.68
CA ILE A 20 0.77 -0.39 14.99
C ILE A 20 -0.39 -0.07 15.93
N ASP A 21 -0.57 1.21 16.21
CA ASP A 21 -1.65 1.67 17.09
C ASP A 21 -2.92 1.89 16.27
N CYS A 22 -3.53 0.78 15.86
CA CYS A 22 -4.79 0.81 15.11
C CYS A 22 -5.54 -0.49 15.36
N GLN A 23 -6.83 -0.38 15.62
CA GLN A 23 -7.66 -1.52 15.97
C GLN A 23 -8.12 -2.32 14.74
N TYR A 24 -8.35 -1.64 13.62
CA TYR A 24 -8.93 -2.26 12.43
C TYR A 24 -7.94 -2.20 11.27
N LEU A 25 -7.12 -3.22 11.16
CA LEU A 25 -6.11 -3.31 10.12
C LEU A 25 -6.55 -4.26 9.02
N HIS A 26 -6.20 -3.91 7.80
CA HIS A 26 -6.40 -4.73 6.62
C HIS A 26 -5.04 -5.14 6.08
N ILE A 27 -4.96 -6.34 5.52
CA ILE A 27 -3.74 -6.86 4.92
C ILE A 27 -4.06 -7.33 3.51
N VAL A 28 -3.27 -6.89 2.54
CA VAL A 28 -3.29 -7.47 1.19
C VAL A 28 -2.02 -8.26 1.00
N GLU A 29 -2.12 -9.37 0.28
CA GLU A 29 -0.96 -10.21 -0.02
C GLU A 29 -0.86 -10.41 -1.52
N SER A 30 0.37 -10.41 -2.01
CA SER A 30 0.67 -10.78 -3.39
C SER A 30 1.11 -12.23 -3.37
N ILE A 31 0.50 -13.05 -4.21
CA ILE A 31 0.73 -14.48 -4.25
C ILE A 31 1.20 -14.86 -5.67
N ASN A 32 2.29 -15.61 -5.73
CA ASN A 32 2.80 -16.16 -6.97
C ASN A 32 2.83 -17.68 -6.83
N GLY A 33 1.86 -18.36 -7.47
CA GLY A 33 1.67 -19.78 -7.27
C GLY A 33 1.22 -20.07 -5.84
N ASP A 34 2.03 -20.80 -5.10
CA ASP A 34 1.73 -21.17 -3.71
C ASP A 34 2.44 -20.30 -2.68
N SER A 35 3.19 -19.30 -3.15
CA SER A 35 4.04 -18.49 -2.26
C SER A 35 3.56 -17.05 -2.17
N VAL A 36 3.56 -16.52 -0.95
CA VAL A 36 3.33 -15.08 -0.71
C VAL A 36 4.65 -14.38 -1.01
N ASN A 37 4.65 -13.45 -1.94
CA ASN A 37 5.86 -12.70 -2.31
C ASN A 37 5.79 -11.21 -1.96
N GLY A 38 4.76 -10.79 -1.26
CA GLY A 38 4.64 -9.43 -0.80
C GLY A 38 3.37 -9.20 0.01
N TYR A 39 3.35 -8.11 0.76
CA TYR A 39 2.19 -7.73 1.56
C TYR A 39 2.12 -6.21 1.73
N GLY A 40 0.93 -5.73 2.12
CA GLY A 40 0.72 -4.37 2.55
C GLY A 40 -0.27 -4.34 3.69
N ILE A 41 -0.03 -3.50 4.69
CA ILE A 41 -0.89 -3.36 5.87
C ILE A 41 -1.42 -1.94 5.92
N TYR A 42 -2.73 -1.78 6.00
CA TYR A 42 -3.36 -0.47 5.94
C TYR A 42 -4.64 -0.42 6.78
N SER A 43 -5.09 0.80 7.05
CA SER A 43 -6.40 1.04 7.65
C SER A 43 -7.15 2.06 6.80
N VAL A 44 -8.47 2.07 6.95
CA VAL A 44 -9.35 3.00 6.22
C VAL A 44 -10.28 3.65 7.22
N ASP A 45 -10.37 4.97 7.16
CA ASP A 45 -11.37 5.71 7.91
C ASP A 45 -11.96 6.82 7.03
N GLU A 46 -12.84 7.63 7.59
CA GLU A 46 -13.52 8.68 6.83
C GLU A 46 -12.58 9.77 6.30
N ASN A 47 -11.39 9.88 6.88
CA ASN A 47 -10.39 10.89 6.50
C ASN A 47 -9.41 10.40 5.44
N GLY A 48 -9.28 9.09 5.27
CA GLY A 48 -8.35 8.56 4.28
C GLY A 48 -7.92 7.14 4.57
N VAL A 49 -6.98 6.68 3.77
CA VAL A 49 -6.32 5.38 3.97
C VAL A 49 -4.93 5.65 4.53
N THR A 50 -4.52 4.83 5.50
CA THR A 50 -3.17 4.91 6.08
C THR A 50 -2.47 3.59 5.83
N ILE A 51 -1.31 3.63 5.19
CA ILE A 51 -0.49 2.45 4.92
C ILE A 51 0.62 2.43 5.97
N TYR A 52 0.66 1.36 6.76
CA TYR A 52 1.59 1.25 7.90
C TYR A 52 2.86 0.47 7.57
N ASP A 53 2.77 -0.49 6.66
CA ASP A 53 3.92 -1.28 6.28
C ASP A 53 3.64 -1.99 4.96
N PHE A 54 4.70 -2.35 4.27
CA PHE A 54 4.65 -3.17 3.06
C PHE A 54 6.04 -3.77 2.85
N ASP A 55 6.08 -4.87 2.14
CA ASP A 55 7.35 -5.46 1.71
C ASP A 55 7.06 -6.40 0.55
N SER A 56 8.07 -6.68 -0.25
CA SER A 56 7.90 -7.61 -1.37
C SER A 56 9.24 -8.10 -1.89
N SER A 57 9.16 -9.09 -2.78
CA SER A 57 10.33 -9.66 -3.44
C SER A 57 10.93 -8.75 -4.51
N ASP A 58 10.14 -7.84 -5.07
CA ASP A 58 10.64 -6.88 -6.05
C ASP A 58 9.75 -5.64 -6.15
N MET A 59 10.25 -4.63 -6.85
CA MET A 59 9.60 -3.32 -6.94
C MET A 59 8.27 -3.37 -7.69
N ASN A 60 8.12 -4.27 -8.67
CA ASN A 60 6.87 -4.41 -9.41
C ASN A 60 5.76 -4.95 -8.51
N VAL A 61 6.11 -5.86 -7.61
CA VAL A 61 5.16 -6.41 -6.64
C VAL A 61 4.75 -5.32 -5.65
N THR A 62 5.71 -4.54 -5.15
CA THR A 62 5.41 -3.41 -4.27
C THR A 62 4.46 -2.42 -4.95
N ASP A 63 4.75 -2.06 -6.20
CA ASP A 63 3.89 -1.16 -6.97
C ASP A 63 2.46 -1.70 -7.05
N GLY A 64 2.31 -2.97 -7.37
CA GLY A 64 0.99 -3.60 -7.46
C GLY A 64 0.23 -3.62 -6.14
N ILE A 65 0.92 -3.90 -5.05
CA ILE A 65 0.31 -3.91 -3.71
C ILE A 65 -0.21 -2.52 -3.35
N ILE A 66 0.63 -1.49 -3.49
CA ILE A 66 0.24 -0.12 -3.16
C ILE A 66 -0.93 0.34 -4.04
N ARG A 67 -0.87 0.07 -5.35
CA ARG A 67 -1.96 0.45 -6.26
C ARG A 67 -3.26 -0.26 -5.94
N THR A 68 -3.19 -1.51 -5.49
CA THR A 68 -4.38 -2.25 -5.09
C THR A 68 -5.05 -1.59 -3.89
N ILE A 69 -4.26 -1.18 -2.90
CA ILE A 69 -4.77 -0.47 -1.72
C ILE A 69 -5.42 0.86 -2.14
N LEU A 70 -4.73 1.63 -2.98
CA LEU A 70 -5.24 2.92 -3.45
C LEU A 70 -6.52 2.75 -4.27
N PHE A 71 -6.58 1.73 -5.11
CA PHE A 71 -7.76 1.46 -5.91
C PHE A 71 -8.97 1.12 -5.04
N LYS A 72 -8.77 0.30 -4.01
CA LYS A 72 -9.84 -0.03 -3.06
C LYS A 72 -10.35 1.21 -2.34
N ALA A 73 -9.44 2.09 -1.93
CA ALA A 73 -9.80 3.35 -1.28
C ALA A 73 -10.61 4.22 -2.23
N MET A 74 -10.17 4.34 -3.48
CA MET A 74 -10.85 5.14 -4.49
C MET A 74 -12.27 4.64 -4.74
N LEU A 75 -12.46 3.32 -4.83
CA LEU A 75 -13.78 2.72 -5.03
C LEU A 75 -14.71 2.99 -3.84
N SER A 76 -14.15 3.22 -2.66
CA SER A 76 -14.92 3.54 -1.45
C SER A 76 -15.14 5.04 -1.28
N GLY A 77 -14.77 5.85 -2.26
CA GLY A 77 -14.93 7.30 -2.21
C GLY A 77 -13.86 8.01 -1.39
N ILE A 78 -12.78 7.34 -1.05
CA ILE A 78 -11.68 7.89 -0.27
C ILE A 78 -10.61 8.38 -1.23
N ASN A 79 -10.12 9.60 -1.00
CA ASN A 79 -9.22 10.23 -1.94
C ASN A 79 -7.88 10.65 -1.35
N GLU A 80 -7.64 10.35 -0.07
CA GLU A 80 -6.37 10.69 0.59
C GLU A 80 -5.68 9.45 1.12
N CYS A 81 -4.35 9.42 1.03
CA CYS A 81 -3.53 8.34 1.54
C CYS A 81 -2.34 8.91 2.30
N ILE A 82 -2.07 8.35 3.48
CA ILE A 82 -0.91 8.68 4.29
C ILE A 82 -0.07 7.42 4.42
N PHE A 83 1.23 7.57 4.25
CA PHE A 83 2.19 6.47 4.44
C PHE A 83 2.88 6.66 5.80
N GLU A 84 2.48 5.86 6.78
CA GLU A 84 3.09 5.85 8.12
C GLU A 84 4.29 4.90 8.13
N ILE A 85 5.24 5.16 7.25
CA ILE A 85 6.41 4.31 7.03
C ILE A 85 7.63 4.99 7.66
N LYS A 86 8.37 4.24 8.49
CA LYS A 86 9.55 4.76 9.16
C LYS A 86 10.87 4.25 8.56
N ASP A 87 10.81 3.14 7.83
CA ASP A 87 11.97 2.54 7.20
C ASP A 87 12.39 3.40 5.99
N GLU A 88 13.60 3.95 6.04
CA GLU A 88 14.09 4.85 5.00
C GLU A 88 14.20 4.18 3.63
N ASN A 89 14.52 2.89 3.60
CA ASN A 89 14.60 2.17 2.33
C ASN A 89 13.22 2.03 1.68
N LYS A 90 12.19 1.80 2.49
CA LYS A 90 10.82 1.72 2.00
C LYS A 90 10.32 3.07 1.51
N ILE A 91 10.64 4.14 2.24
CA ILE A 91 10.31 5.51 1.81
C ILE A 91 11.00 5.82 0.47
N HIS A 92 12.27 5.45 0.33
CA HIS A 92 13.00 5.63 -0.90
C HIS A 92 12.34 4.89 -2.06
N ASN A 93 11.88 3.66 -1.81
CA ASN A 93 11.19 2.87 -2.83
C ASN A 93 9.87 3.53 -3.24
N LEU A 94 9.12 4.09 -2.30
CA LEU A 94 7.89 4.82 -2.61
C LEU A 94 8.18 6.03 -3.51
N THR A 95 9.25 6.74 -3.23
CA THR A 95 9.68 7.89 -4.03
C THR A 95 10.08 7.45 -5.43
N LYS A 96 10.85 6.37 -5.54
CA LYS A 96 11.28 5.82 -6.83
C LYS A 96 10.09 5.38 -7.68
N LEU A 97 9.08 4.80 -7.05
CA LEU A 97 7.88 4.35 -7.76
C LEU A 97 6.92 5.50 -8.09
N GLY A 98 7.18 6.69 -7.57
CA GLY A 98 6.38 7.87 -7.86
C GLY A 98 5.15 8.05 -6.98
N PHE A 99 5.01 7.27 -5.89
CA PHE A 99 3.86 7.42 -5.00
C PHE A 99 3.94 8.66 -4.13
N VAL A 100 5.15 9.03 -3.72
CA VAL A 100 5.36 10.22 -2.90
C VAL A 100 6.48 11.06 -3.48
N MET A 101 6.47 12.35 -3.17
CA MET A 101 7.55 13.23 -3.50
C MET A 101 8.54 13.27 -2.35
N GLU A 102 9.74 13.77 -2.60
CA GLU A 102 10.76 13.89 -1.57
C GLU A 102 10.23 14.72 -0.39
N HIS A 103 10.42 14.20 0.82
CA HIS A 103 9.96 14.80 2.08
C HIS A 103 8.44 14.80 2.28
N GLU A 104 7.70 14.09 1.44
CA GLU A 104 6.26 13.94 1.61
C GLU A 104 5.91 12.46 1.76
N GLN A 105 4.94 12.17 2.60
CA GLN A 105 4.46 10.80 2.80
C GLN A 105 2.95 10.72 2.69
N CYS A 106 2.39 11.43 1.70
CA CYS A 106 0.96 11.40 1.48
C CYS A 106 0.61 11.61 0.01
N ILE A 107 -0.58 11.15 -0.35
CA ILE A 107 -1.21 11.40 -1.64
C ILE A 107 -2.52 12.12 -1.31
N ASN A 108 -2.67 13.36 -1.78
CA ASN A 108 -3.84 14.18 -1.46
C ASN A 108 -5.01 13.98 -2.43
N ASP A 109 -4.76 13.37 -3.58
CA ASP A 109 -5.79 13.14 -4.59
C ASP A 109 -5.50 11.82 -5.30
N ILE A 110 -6.01 10.73 -4.71
CA ILE A 110 -5.78 9.38 -5.22
C ILE A 110 -6.30 9.23 -6.64
N SER A 111 -7.49 9.76 -6.91
CA SER A 111 -8.10 9.64 -8.25
C SER A 111 -7.22 10.27 -9.32
N ASN A 112 -6.71 11.46 -9.05
CA ASN A 112 -5.84 12.17 -9.97
C ASN A 112 -4.49 11.45 -10.12
N PHE A 113 -3.96 10.95 -9.00
CA PHE A 113 -2.71 10.19 -9.02
C PHE A 113 -2.81 8.96 -9.91
N MET A 114 -3.89 8.19 -9.77
CA MET A 114 -4.08 6.95 -10.55
C MET A 114 -4.20 7.23 -12.03
N ILE A 115 -4.88 8.31 -12.41
CA ILE A 115 -5.02 8.71 -13.81
C ILE A 115 -3.68 9.18 -14.39
N ASN A 116 -3.00 10.06 -13.69
CA ASN A 116 -1.73 10.63 -14.15
C ASN A 116 -0.64 9.58 -14.26
N CYS A 117 -0.65 8.58 -13.40
CA CYS A 117 0.35 7.51 -13.44
C CYS A 117 0.27 6.72 -14.74
N LYS A 118 -0.93 6.56 -15.30
CA LYS A 118 -1.09 5.92 -16.61
C LYS A 118 -0.43 6.74 -17.71
N LYS A 119 -0.52 8.05 -17.63
CA LYS A 119 0.10 8.94 -18.62
C LYS A 119 1.62 8.88 -18.56
N CYS A 120 2.17 8.72 -17.39
CA CYS A 120 3.62 8.67 -17.21
C CYS A 120 4.26 7.46 -17.86
N LYS A 121 3.48 6.44 -18.15
CA LYS A 121 3.99 5.21 -18.75
C LYS A 121 3.98 5.24 -20.28
N GLU A 122 3.41 6.26 -20.85
CA GLU A 122 3.36 6.42 -22.30
C GLU A 122 4.57 7.27 -22.83
#